data_6b3659386a2d774ecfc99641f3ad70f3
#
_entry.id   6b3659386a2d774ecfc99641f3ad70f3
#
_cell.length_a   1.000
_cell.length_b   1.000
_cell.length_c   1.000
_cell.angle_alpha   90.00
_cell.angle_beta   90.00
_cell.angle_gamma   90.00
#
_symmetry.space_group_name_H-M   'P 1'
#
loop_
_entity.id
_entity.type
_entity.pdbx_description
1 polymer ?
#
loop_
_entity_poly.entity_id
_entity_poly.type
_entity_poly.pdbx_seq_one_letter_code
_entity_poly.pdbx_strand_id
1 'polypeptide(L)'
;FVANYAPPEMIAQIERVGIPVVAISLRREAADQAGKMNPQLSDEDRAYTLGLQDGIRLIGEVMERQPQAEALIKDVTQQRALVAERLGTLPDDRRVRVYMANPDLTTYGAGKYTGLMMRNAGALNVAAKEIQGFKQVSIEDVLKWDPAVIFVQERYPDVVKQILTSPQWQPIDAVKNKRVYLMPEYAKAWGYPMPEAMALGELWMAKKLYPQR
;
A
#
# COMPACT_ATOMS: atom_id res chain seq x y z
N PHE A 1 6.02 -7.88 19.34
CA PHE A 1 4.78 -7.77 18.55
C PHE A 1 4.79 -8.77 17.39
N VAL A 2 3.65 -9.37 17.08
CA VAL A 2 3.44 -10.26 15.93
C VAL A 2 2.20 -9.82 15.17
N ALA A 3 2.10 -10.23 13.89
CA ALA A 3 0.87 -9.99 13.13
C ALA A 3 -0.29 -10.83 13.70
N ASN A 4 -1.52 -10.31 13.67
CA ASN A 4 -2.70 -10.99 14.18
C ASN A 4 -3.06 -12.31 13.44
N TYR A 5 -2.41 -12.57 12.30
CA TYR A 5 -2.51 -13.83 11.54
C TYR A 5 -1.29 -14.75 11.72
N ALA A 6 -0.43 -14.46 12.71
CA ALA A 6 0.69 -15.34 13.04
C ALA A 6 0.17 -16.72 13.49
N PRO A 7 0.82 -17.82 13.09
CA PRO A 7 0.39 -19.17 13.48
C PRO A 7 0.35 -19.33 15.01
N PRO A 8 -0.73 -19.90 15.58
CA PRO A 8 -0.86 -20.06 17.02
C PRO A 8 0.30 -20.84 17.67
N GLU A 9 0.84 -21.84 16.95
CA GLU A 9 1.99 -22.62 17.39
C GLU A 9 3.26 -21.79 17.51
N MET A 10 3.46 -20.81 16.64
CA MET A 10 4.60 -19.87 16.73
C MET A 10 4.45 -18.97 17.96
N ILE A 11 3.26 -18.46 18.23
CA ILE A 11 2.97 -17.65 19.42
C ILE A 11 3.26 -18.48 20.67
N ALA A 12 2.73 -19.69 20.73
CA ALA A 12 2.93 -20.59 21.88
C ALA A 12 4.41 -20.97 22.09
N GLN A 13 5.23 -21.07 21.04
CA GLN A 13 6.67 -21.30 21.16
C GLN A 13 7.40 -20.12 21.82
N ILE A 14 7.04 -18.89 21.43
CA ILE A 14 7.62 -17.67 21.99
C ILE A 14 7.22 -17.53 23.47
N GLU A 15 5.95 -17.75 23.80
CA GLU A 15 5.44 -17.63 25.17
C GLU A 15 6.03 -18.69 26.12
N ARG A 16 6.33 -19.91 25.63
CA ARG A 16 6.98 -20.96 26.42
C ARG A 16 8.35 -20.57 26.99
N VAL A 17 9.04 -19.67 26.31
CA VAL A 17 10.36 -19.18 26.80
C VAL A 17 10.21 -17.90 27.63
N GLY A 18 8.98 -17.57 28.07
CA GLY A 18 8.71 -16.44 28.97
C GLY A 18 8.62 -15.08 28.28
N ILE A 19 8.51 -15.04 26.94
CA ILE A 19 8.37 -13.79 26.19
C ILE A 19 6.89 -13.51 25.95
N PRO A 20 6.32 -12.41 26.50
CA PRO A 20 4.93 -12.05 26.26
C PRO A 20 4.73 -11.64 24.79
N VAL A 21 3.64 -12.10 24.19
CA VAL A 21 3.29 -11.81 22.79
C VAL A 21 2.10 -10.87 22.71
N VAL A 22 2.25 -9.80 21.93
CA VAL A 22 1.16 -8.89 21.58
C VAL A 22 0.87 -9.03 20.09
N ALA A 23 -0.31 -9.53 19.74
CA ALA A 23 -0.78 -9.61 18.36
C ALA A 23 -1.37 -8.27 17.92
N ILE A 24 -0.92 -7.77 16.77
CA ILE A 24 -1.33 -6.46 16.24
C ILE A 24 -2.03 -6.61 14.88
N SER A 25 -3.16 -5.95 14.71
CA SER A 25 -3.79 -5.72 13.42
C SER A 25 -3.66 -4.25 13.04
N LEU A 26 -3.27 -3.99 11.79
CA LEU A 26 -3.22 -2.64 11.23
C LEU A 26 -4.44 -2.35 10.35
N ARG A 27 -5.52 -3.08 10.57
CA ARG A 27 -6.82 -2.87 9.92
C ARG A 27 -7.94 -3.25 10.87
N ARG A 28 -9.06 -2.54 10.77
CA ARG A 28 -10.32 -2.96 11.41
C ARG A 28 -11.10 -3.84 10.45
N GLU A 29 -11.54 -4.99 10.91
CA GLU A 29 -12.28 -5.97 10.12
C GLU A 29 -13.40 -6.59 10.94
N ALA A 30 -14.39 -7.16 10.27
CA ALA A 30 -15.42 -7.95 10.92
C ALA A 30 -14.80 -9.23 11.52
N ALA A 31 -15.42 -9.78 12.58
CA ALA A 31 -14.88 -10.90 13.33
C ALA A 31 -14.62 -12.14 12.44
N ASP A 32 -15.47 -12.38 11.46
CA ASP A 32 -15.32 -13.47 10.48
C ASP A 32 -14.18 -13.26 9.46
N GLN A 33 -13.63 -12.06 9.39
CA GLN A 33 -12.49 -11.69 8.56
C GLN A 33 -11.17 -11.60 9.34
N ALA A 34 -11.25 -11.69 10.68
CA ALA A 34 -10.10 -11.55 11.56
C ALA A 34 -9.03 -12.62 11.24
N GLY A 35 -7.78 -12.20 11.17
CA GLY A 35 -6.65 -13.07 10.86
C GLY A 35 -6.53 -13.52 9.41
N LYS A 36 -7.46 -13.18 8.52
CA LYS A 36 -7.31 -13.52 7.09
C LYS A 36 -6.24 -12.66 6.43
N MET A 37 -5.40 -13.27 5.62
CA MET A 37 -4.38 -12.56 4.84
C MET A 37 -5.02 -11.62 3.80
N ASN A 38 -6.14 -12.02 3.21
CA ASN A 38 -6.91 -11.25 2.22
C ASN A 38 -8.37 -11.10 2.68
N PRO A 39 -8.66 -10.22 3.67
CA PRO A 39 -10.02 -10.03 4.14
C PRO A 39 -10.87 -9.30 3.10
N GLN A 40 -12.18 -9.51 3.18
CA GLN A 40 -13.14 -8.66 2.47
C GLN A 40 -13.50 -7.48 3.37
N LEU A 41 -13.16 -6.28 2.93
CA LEU A 41 -13.41 -5.02 3.65
C LEU A 41 -14.53 -4.25 2.93
N SER A 42 -15.58 -3.91 3.65
CA SER A 42 -16.69 -3.10 3.10
C SER A 42 -16.30 -1.64 2.88
N ASP A 43 -15.40 -1.13 3.71
CA ASP A 43 -14.83 0.21 3.62
C ASP A 43 -13.32 0.11 3.90
N GLU A 44 -12.53 -0.01 2.83
CA GLU A 44 -11.08 -0.18 2.92
C GLU A 44 -10.40 1.02 3.58
N ASP A 45 -10.83 2.24 3.25
CA ASP A 45 -10.20 3.45 3.78
C ASP A 45 -10.39 3.54 5.29
N ARG A 46 -11.61 3.37 5.77
CA ARG A 46 -11.92 3.36 7.18
C ARG A 46 -11.21 2.21 7.91
N ALA A 47 -11.22 1.01 7.32
CA ALA A 47 -10.61 -0.17 7.92
C ALA A 47 -9.10 0.03 8.14
N TYR A 48 -8.38 0.48 7.13
CA TYR A 48 -6.93 0.69 7.21
C TYR A 48 -6.56 1.93 8.02
N THR A 49 -7.30 3.03 7.87
CA THR A 49 -7.02 4.26 8.63
C THR A 49 -7.19 4.05 10.13
N LEU A 50 -8.35 3.51 10.55
CA LEU A 50 -8.60 3.26 11.96
C LEU A 50 -7.75 2.12 12.51
N GLY A 51 -7.50 1.08 11.73
CA GLY A 51 -6.63 -0.01 12.14
C GLY A 51 -5.18 0.43 12.40
N LEU A 52 -4.63 1.30 11.55
CA LEU A 52 -3.32 1.88 11.78
C LEU A 52 -3.30 2.72 13.07
N GLN A 53 -4.31 3.56 13.30
CA GLN A 53 -4.41 4.37 14.52
C GLN A 53 -4.50 3.49 15.78
N ASP A 54 -5.30 2.43 15.75
CA ASP A 54 -5.41 1.48 16.86
C ASP A 54 -4.06 0.77 17.13
N GLY A 55 -3.37 0.35 16.05
CA GLY A 55 -2.06 -0.26 16.17
C GLY A 55 -1.01 0.69 16.76
N ILE A 56 -1.00 1.95 16.34
CA ILE A 56 -0.09 2.98 16.89
C ILE A 56 -0.39 3.20 18.38
N ARG A 57 -1.68 3.29 18.78
CA ARG A 57 -2.08 3.46 20.18
C ARG A 57 -1.65 2.26 21.03
N LEU A 58 -1.90 1.04 20.55
CA LEU A 58 -1.50 -0.18 21.25
C LEU A 58 0.02 -0.22 21.48
N ILE A 59 0.82 0.10 20.46
CA ILE A 59 2.28 0.19 20.61
C ILE A 59 2.64 1.29 21.63
N GLY A 60 2.00 2.45 21.52
CA GLY A 60 2.22 3.57 22.46
C GLY A 60 1.91 3.20 23.90
N GLU A 61 0.85 2.43 24.14
CA GLU A 61 0.46 1.94 25.46
C GLU A 61 1.49 0.95 26.02
N VAL A 62 1.84 -0.09 25.25
CA VAL A 62 2.83 -1.10 25.66
C VAL A 62 4.21 -0.49 25.93
N MET A 63 4.59 0.53 25.16
CA MET A 63 5.89 1.21 25.28
C MET A 63 5.87 2.41 26.21
N GLU A 64 4.74 2.73 26.88
CA GLU A 64 4.55 3.93 27.69
C GLU A 64 4.88 5.23 26.96
N ARG A 65 4.41 5.33 25.70
CA ARG A 65 4.66 6.45 24.75
C ARG A 65 3.37 6.98 24.12
N GLN A 66 2.28 7.04 24.90
CA GLN A 66 0.97 7.49 24.43
C GLN A 66 1.01 8.91 23.80
N PRO A 67 1.71 9.91 24.36
CA PRO A 67 1.77 11.23 23.73
C PRO A 67 2.43 11.21 22.34
N GLN A 68 3.47 10.40 22.16
CA GLN A 68 4.15 10.23 20.88
C GLN A 68 3.26 9.50 19.86
N ALA A 69 2.50 8.50 20.32
CA ALA A 69 1.54 7.79 19.48
C ALA A 69 0.46 8.74 18.93
N GLU A 70 -0.15 9.60 19.79
CA GLU A 70 -1.15 10.56 19.34
C GLU A 70 -0.54 11.65 18.43
N ALA A 71 0.69 12.09 18.70
CA ALA A 71 1.38 13.02 17.82
C ALA A 71 1.61 12.42 16.41
N LEU A 72 2.04 11.16 16.33
CA LEU A 72 2.22 10.45 15.07
C LEU A 72 0.90 10.29 14.30
N ILE A 73 -0.18 9.91 14.98
CA ILE A 73 -1.52 9.80 14.38
C ILE A 73 -1.96 11.14 13.79
N LYS A 74 -1.75 12.24 14.54
CA LYS A 74 -2.07 13.60 14.09
C LYS A 74 -1.30 13.96 12.84
N ASP A 75 0.01 13.71 12.80
CA ASP A 75 0.86 13.98 11.65
C ASP A 75 0.40 13.22 10.41
N VAL A 76 0.18 11.91 10.52
CA VAL A 76 -0.32 11.07 9.42
C VAL A 76 -1.65 11.61 8.87
N THR A 77 -2.57 11.96 9.77
CA THR A 77 -3.89 12.48 9.38
C THR A 77 -3.77 13.82 8.65
N GLN A 78 -2.90 14.70 9.11
CA GLN A 78 -2.67 16.01 8.48
C GLN A 78 -2.06 15.89 7.09
N GLN A 79 -1.07 15.00 6.90
CA GLN A 79 -0.46 14.78 5.58
C GLN A 79 -1.46 14.20 4.58
N ARG A 80 -2.29 13.25 4.99
CA ARG A 80 -3.37 12.71 4.14
C ARG A 80 -4.40 13.79 3.77
N ALA A 81 -4.79 14.62 4.73
CA ALA A 81 -5.71 15.74 4.48
C ALA A 81 -5.14 16.71 3.46
N LEU A 82 -3.83 17.02 3.53
CA LEU A 82 -3.15 17.86 2.55
C LEU A 82 -3.20 17.25 1.13
N VAL A 83 -2.94 15.96 1.00
CA VAL A 83 -3.04 15.26 -0.31
C VAL A 83 -4.47 15.35 -0.85
N ALA A 84 -5.46 15.05 -0.02
CA ALA A 84 -6.87 15.11 -0.41
C ALA A 84 -7.31 16.52 -0.82
N GLU A 85 -6.89 17.56 -0.08
CA GLU A 85 -7.15 18.97 -0.40
C GLU A 85 -6.56 19.36 -1.76
N ARG A 86 -5.29 19.02 -2.00
CA ARG A 86 -4.57 19.38 -3.23
C ARG A 86 -5.11 18.67 -4.46
N LEU A 87 -5.50 17.42 -4.32
CA LEU A 87 -6.09 16.67 -5.42
C LEU A 87 -7.55 17.08 -5.69
N GLY A 88 -8.29 17.47 -4.65
CA GLY A 88 -9.73 17.72 -4.75
C GLY A 88 -10.49 16.48 -5.21
N THR A 89 -11.69 16.70 -5.74
CA THR A 89 -12.48 15.60 -6.31
C THR A 89 -11.94 15.23 -7.71
N LEU A 90 -11.38 14.03 -7.82
CA LEU A 90 -10.93 13.46 -9.08
C LEU A 90 -11.87 12.32 -9.50
N PRO A 91 -12.68 12.50 -10.55
CA PRO A 91 -13.45 11.41 -11.12
C PRO A 91 -12.51 10.37 -11.75
N ASP A 92 -12.96 9.12 -11.83
CA ASP A 92 -12.12 7.99 -12.23
C ASP A 92 -11.52 8.14 -13.64
N ASP A 93 -12.25 8.75 -14.56
CA ASP A 93 -11.80 9.03 -15.93
C ASP A 93 -10.66 10.05 -16.02
N ARG A 94 -10.45 10.83 -14.96
CA ARG A 94 -9.34 11.81 -14.85
C ARG A 94 -8.18 11.32 -13.98
N ARG A 95 -8.30 10.11 -13.41
CA ARG A 95 -7.22 9.52 -12.62
C ARG A 95 -6.15 8.93 -13.52
N VAL A 96 -4.89 9.12 -13.13
CA VAL A 96 -3.76 8.52 -13.84
C VAL A 96 -3.80 7.01 -13.66
N ARG A 97 -3.73 6.25 -14.76
CA ARG A 97 -3.66 4.78 -14.76
C ARG A 97 -2.29 4.33 -14.26
N VAL A 98 -2.27 3.55 -13.20
CA VAL A 98 -1.05 3.13 -12.50
C VAL A 98 -1.00 1.61 -12.36
N TYR A 99 0.16 1.03 -12.62
CA TYR A 99 0.52 -0.34 -12.31
C TYR A 99 1.58 -0.38 -11.22
N MET A 100 1.39 -1.22 -10.20
CA MET A 100 2.39 -1.49 -9.17
C MET A 100 3.15 -2.76 -9.56
N ALA A 101 4.37 -2.62 -10.01
CA ALA A 101 5.20 -3.75 -10.45
C ALA A 101 6.03 -4.30 -9.29
N ASN A 102 6.07 -5.62 -9.19
CA ASN A 102 6.93 -6.39 -8.31
C ASN A 102 7.61 -7.51 -9.12
N PRO A 103 8.57 -8.28 -8.54
CA PRO A 103 9.15 -9.43 -9.23
C PRO A 103 8.09 -10.40 -9.75
N ASP A 104 8.44 -11.13 -10.79
CA ASP A 104 7.63 -12.19 -11.40
C ASP A 104 6.22 -11.73 -11.83
N LEU A 105 6.10 -10.48 -12.30
CA LEU A 105 4.83 -9.87 -12.69
C LEU A 105 3.76 -9.91 -11.58
N THR A 106 4.16 -9.94 -10.31
CA THR A 106 3.19 -9.85 -9.22
C THR A 106 2.73 -8.41 -9.01
N THR A 107 1.47 -8.23 -8.63
CA THR A 107 0.88 -6.91 -8.40
C THR A 107 -0.21 -6.93 -7.33
N TYR A 108 -0.58 -5.74 -6.87
CA TYR A 108 -1.69 -5.53 -5.93
C TYR A 108 -2.93 -5.06 -6.69
N GLY A 109 -4.02 -5.81 -6.49
CA GLY A 109 -5.36 -5.40 -6.93
C GLY A 109 -6.15 -4.69 -5.84
N ALA A 110 -7.46 -4.94 -5.79
CA ALA A 110 -8.36 -4.46 -4.74
C ALA A 110 -8.13 -5.19 -3.40
N GLY A 111 -8.58 -4.61 -2.29
CA GLY A 111 -8.57 -5.24 -0.95
C GLY A 111 -7.24 -5.17 -0.21
N LYS A 112 -6.22 -4.52 -0.75
CA LYS A 112 -4.93 -4.30 -0.08
C LYS A 112 -4.66 -2.80 0.09
N TYR A 113 -3.96 -2.46 1.18
CA TYR A 113 -3.59 -1.06 1.45
C TYR A 113 -2.85 -0.40 0.27
N THR A 114 -2.01 -1.14 -0.46
CA THR A 114 -1.31 -0.60 -1.63
C THR A 114 -2.27 -0.06 -2.69
N GLY A 115 -3.40 -0.75 -2.94
CA GLY A 115 -4.45 -0.25 -3.84
C GLY A 115 -5.12 1.02 -3.32
N LEU A 116 -5.42 1.06 -2.02
CA LEU A 116 -5.95 2.24 -1.34
C LEU A 116 -4.97 3.42 -1.40
N MET A 117 -3.69 3.19 -1.11
CA MET A 117 -2.62 4.18 -1.19
C MET A 117 -2.54 4.82 -2.58
N MET A 118 -2.59 4.02 -3.64
CA MET A 118 -2.66 4.51 -5.02
C MET A 118 -3.91 5.37 -5.24
N ARG A 119 -5.09 4.90 -4.81
CA ARG A 119 -6.35 5.64 -4.94
C ARG A 119 -6.30 7.00 -4.23
N ASN A 120 -5.78 7.04 -3.01
CA ASN A 120 -5.66 8.28 -2.22
C ASN A 120 -4.65 9.26 -2.84
N ALA A 121 -3.61 8.75 -3.49
CA ALA A 121 -2.68 9.54 -4.29
C ALA A 121 -3.26 10.00 -5.65
N GLY A 122 -4.53 9.71 -5.94
CA GLY A 122 -5.20 10.10 -7.18
C GLY A 122 -5.02 9.12 -8.35
N ALA A 123 -4.45 7.95 -8.14
CA ALA A 123 -4.29 6.94 -9.17
C ALA A 123 -5.56 6.12 -9.41
N LEU A 124 -5.67 5.60 -10.63
CA LEU A 124 -6.52 4.45 -10.96
C LEU A 124 -5.61 3.22 -11.03
N ASN A 125 -5.73 2.31 -10.06
CA ASN A 125 -5.03 1.03 -10.11
C ASN A 125 -5.61 0.17 -11.24
N VAL A 126 -4.84 -0.06 -12.29
CA VAL A 126 -5.30 -0.77 -13.49
C VAL A 126 -5.65 -2.24 -13.23
N ALA A 127 -5.03 -2.85 -12.20
CA ALA A 127 -5.29 -4.24 -11.82
C ALA A 127 -6.54 -4.41 -10.92
N ALA A 128 -7.08 -3.33 -10.32
CA ALA A 128 -8.08 -3.43 -9.26
C ALA A 128 -9.40 -4.09 -9.67
N LYS A 129 -9.79 -3.99 -10.95
CA LYS A 129 -11.04 -4.59 -11.45
C LYS A 129 -10.94 -6.10 -11.65
N GLU A 130 -9.75 -6.62 -11.92
CA GLU A 130 -9.52 -8.02 -12.31
C GLU A 130 -8.83 -8.81 -11.18
N ILE A 131 -8.11 -8.12 -10.29
CA ILE A 131 -7.29 -8.75 -9.24
C ILE A 131 -7.80 -8.37 -7.85
N GLN A 132 -8.07 -9.39 -7.04
CA GLN A 132 -8.31 -9.26 -5.61
C GLN A 132 -7.07 -9.71 -4.83
N GLY A 133 -6.57 -8.85 -3.94
CA GLY A 133 -5.39 -9.14 -3.14
C GLY A 133 -4.07 -8.94 -3.89
N PHE A 134 -3.12 -9.85 -3.69
CA PHE A 134 -1.81 -9.87 -4.33
C PHE A 134 -1.69 -11.11 -5.20
N LYS A 135 -1.44 -10.94 -6.50
CA LYS A 135 -1.37 -12.04 -7.46
C LYS A 135 -0.34 -11.80 -8.55
N GLN A 136 0.11 -12.88 -9.16
CA GLN A 136 0.85 -12.87 -10.42
C GLN A 136 -0.11 -12.66 -11.59
N VAL A 137 0.34 -11.89 -12.58
CA VAL A 137 -0.38 -11.60 -13.83
C VAL A 137 0.50 -11.93 -15.02
N SER A 138 -0.04 -11.87 -16.23
CA SER A 138 0.74 -12.02 -17.45
C SER A 138 1.22 -10.66 -17.98
N ILE A 139 2.20 -10.67 -18.86
CA ILE A 139 2.64 -9.45 -19.56
C ILE A 139 1.53 -8.94 -20.50
N GLU A 140 0.72 -9.83 -21.03
CA GLU A 140 -0.44 -9.52 -21.86
C GLU A 140 -1.49 -8.75 -21.10
N ASP A 141 -1.71 -9.08 -19.80
CA ASP A 141 -2.60 -8.30 -18.93
C ASP A 141 -2.08 -6.87 -18.76
N VAL A 142 -0.78 -6.71 -18.52
CA VAL A 142 -0.17 -5.38 -18.35
C VAL A 142 -0.23 -4.59 -19.65
N LEU A 143 0.00 -5.23 -20.81
CA LEU A 143 -0.15 -4.60 -22.12
C LEU A 143 -1.58 -4.16 -22.40
N LYS A 144 -2.57 -4.99 -22.06
CA LYS A 144 -4.00 -4.67 -22.19
C LYS A 144 -4.38 -3.47 -21.31
N TRP A 145 -3.86 -3.43 -20.07
CA TRP A 145 -4.12 -2.31 -19.15
C TRP A 145 -3.41 -1.03 -19.55
N ASP A 146 -2.31 -1.11 -20.25
CA ASP A 146 -1.48 0.01 -20.74
C ASP A 146 -1.34 1.16 -19.73
N PRO A 147 -0.68 0.94 -18.58
CA PRO A 147 -0.56 1.95 -17.54
C PRO A 147 0.23 3.17 -18.02
N ALA A 148 -0.23 4.36 -17.61
CA ALA A 148 0.46 5.63 -17.87
C ALA A 148 1.64 5.88 -16.90
N VAL A 149 1.66 5.18 -15.75
CA VAL A 149 2.75 5.22 -14.76
C VAL A 149 2.94 3.82 -14.19
N ILE A 150 4.20 3.43 -13.99
CA ILE A 150 4.59 2.24 -13.26
C ILE A 150 5.37 2.64 -12.03
N PHE A 151 4.91 2.19 -10.86
CA PHE A 151 5.70 2.23 -9.62
C PHE A 151 6.28 0.86 -9.32
N VAL A 152 7.50 0.84 -8.83
CA VAL A 152 8.22 -0.35 -8.37
C VAL A 152 8.61 -0.13 -6.92
N GLN A 153 8.40 -1.12 -6.05
CA GLN A 153 8.80 -1.02 -4.64
C GLN A 153 10.32 -0.85 -4.50
N GLU A 154 10.75 -0.10 -3.50
CA GLU A 154 12.15 0.29 -3.25
C GLU A 154 13.13 -0.87 -3.20
N ARG A 155 12.68 -2.03 -2.74
CA ARG A 155 13.50 -3.25 -2.60
C ARG A 155 13.72 -4.01 -3.91
N TYR A 156 13.14 -3.56 -5.03
CA TYR A 156 13.21 -4.26 -6.32
C TYR A 156 13.77 -3.40 -7.45
N PRO A 157 14.97 -2.79 -7.31
CA PRO A 157 15.55 -1.94 -8.36
C PRO A 157 15.78 -2.69 -9.68
N ASP A 158 16.02 -4.00 -9.64
CA ASP A 158 16.20 -4.83 -10.85
C ASP A 158 14.91 -4.94 -11.67
N VAL A 159 13.74 -4.85 -11.05
CA VAL A 159 12.46 -4.81 -11.77
C VAL A 159 12.37 -3.56 -12.65
N VAL A 160 12.85 -2.40 -12.16
CA VAL A 160 12.92 -1.18 -12.98
C VAL A 160 13.80 -1.41 -14.19
N LYS A 161 14.98 -1.99 -14.00
CA LYS A 161 15.91 -2.31 -15.10
C LYS A 161 15.25 -3.25 -16.10
N GLN A 162 14.62 -4.32 -15.62
CA GLN A 162 13.90 -5.29 -16.47
C GLN A 162 12.81 -4.60 -17.30
N ILE A 163 11.97 -3.75 -16.70
CA ILE A 163 10.92 -3.03 -17.40
C ILE A 163 11.50 -2.11 -18.48
N LEU A 164 12.58 -1.39 -18.17
CA LEU A 164 13.16 -0.43 -19.11
C LEU A 164 13.94 -1.07 -20.26
N THR A 165 14.45 -2.30 -20.10
CA THR A 165 15.32 -2.96 -21.11
C THR A 165 14.65 -4.10 -21.88
N SER A 166 13.60 -4.72 -21.33
CA SER A 166 12.92 -5.84 -21.97
C SER A 166 12.02 -5.38 -23.12
N PRO A 167 12.13 -6.00 -24.31
CA PRO A 167 11.33 -5.63 -25.48
C PRO A 167 9.82 -5.69 -25.28
N GLN A 168 9.34 -6.65 -24.48
CA GLN A 168 7.89 -6.83 -24.21
C GLN A 168 7.26 -5.67 -23.44
N TRP A 169 8.05 -4.87 -22.71
CA TRP A 169 7.57 -3.71 -21.96
C TRP A 169 7.57 -2.41 -22.78
N GLN A 170 8.31 -2.37 -23.91
CA GLN A 170 8.47 -1.15 -24.72
C GLN A 170 7.16 -0.58 -25.30
N PRO A 171 6.11 -1.39 -25.62
CA PRO A 171 4.85 -0.84 -26.10
C PRO A 171 4.04 -0.07 -25.05
N ILE A 172 4.34 -0.23 -23.76
CA ILE A 172 3.55 0.34 -22.65
C ILE A 172 3.77 1.86 -22.55
N ASP A 173 2.67 2.62 -22.36
CA ASP A 173 2.68 4.08 -22.29
C ASP A 173 3.66 4.63 -21.23
N ALA A 174 3.69 4.04 -20.03
CA ALA A 174 4.62 4.42 -18.96
C ALA A 174 6.09 4.29 -19.37
N VAL A 175 6.44 3.27 -20.16
CA VAL A 175 7.81 3.03 -20.62
C VAL A 175 8.19 4.03 -21.71
N LYS A 176 7.32 4.23 -22.70
CA LYS A 176 7.50 5.22 -23.79
C LYS A 176 7.72 6.63 -23.23
N ASN A 177 6.98 6.99 -22.20
CA ASN A 177 7.02 8.32 -21.58
C ASN A 177 8.00 8.42 -20.41
N LYS A 178 8.83 7.39 -20.14
CA LYS A 178 9.81 7.36 -19.06
C LYS A 178 9.21 7.61 -17.67
N ARG A 179 8.01 7.09 -17.45
CA ARG A 179 7.25 7.22 -16.19
C ARG A 179 7.26 5.91 -15.39
N VAL A 180 8.43 5.29 -15.30
CA VAL A 180 8.72 4.12 -14.46
C VAL A 180 9.56 4.59 -13.28
N TYR A 181 9.05 4.44 -12.06
CA TYR A 181 9.69 5.01 -10.86
C TYR A 181 9.95 3.93 -9.81
N LEU A 182 11.21 3.86 -9.34
CA LEU A 182 11.52 3.19 -8.09
C LEU A 182 10.99 4.06 -6.94
N MET A 183 10.19 3.49 -6.05
CA MET A 183 9.66 4.20 -4.90
C MET A 183 10.77 4.43 -3.87
N PRO A 184 10.73 5.52 -3.08
CA PRO A 184 11.62 5.66 -1.94
C PRO A 184 11.22 4.71 -0.81
N GLU A 185 12.15 4.37 0.08
CA GLU A 185 11.92 3.45 1.19
C GLU A 185 10.72 3.84 2.06
N TYR A 186 10.56 5.12 2.36
CA TYR A 186 9.46 5.61 3.20
C TYR A 186 8.07 5.42 2.56
N ALA A 187 7.99 5.14 1.27
CA ALA A 187 6.69 4.91 0.62
C ALA A 187 6.09 3.53 0.94
N LYS A 188 6.91 2.51 1.18
CA LYS A 188 6.54 1.18 1.73
C LYS A 188 5.19 0.60 1.26
N ALA A 189 5.03 0.44 -0.05
CA ALA A 189 3.80 -0.08 -0.64
C ALA A 189 3.67 -1.62 -0.47
N TRP A 190 3.62 -2.11 0.78
CA TRP A 190 3.75 -3.53 1.14
C TRP A 190 2.41 -4.25 1.39
N GLY A 191 1.31 -3.64 1.03
CA GLY A 191 -0.03 -4.23 1.22
C GLY A 191 -0.66 -4.00 2.59
N TYR A 192 0.08 -3.44 3.55
CA TYR A 192 -0.39 -3.01 4.87
C TYR A 192 -0.06 -1.54 5.11
N PRO A 193 -0.88 -0.81 5.90
CA PRO A 193 -0.58 0.58 6.22
C PRO A 193 0.63 0.66 7.16
N MET A 194 1.49 1.62 6.88
CA MET A 194 2.57 2.07 7.75
C MET A 194 2.43 3.58 7.90
N PRO A 195 2.79 4.19 9.05
CA PRO A 195 2.63 5.63 9.24
C PRO A 195 3.30 6.46 8.13
N GLU A 196 4.54 6.13 7.80
CA GLU A 196 5.31 6.80 6.75
C GLU A 196 4.72 6.57 5.35
N ALA A 197 4.21 5.38 5.06
CA ALA A 197 3.57 5.08 3.77
C ALA A 197 2.27 5.89 3.61
N MET A 198 1.48 5.97 4.66
CA MET A 198 0.21 6.72 4.66
C MET A 198 0.44 8.23 4.59
N ALA A 199 1.45 8.76 5.27
CA ALA A 199 1.77 10.18 5.27
C ALA A 199 2.58 10.60 4.04
N LEU A 200 3.78 10.04 3.90
CA LEU A 200 4.77 10.48 2.93
C LEU A 200 4.66 9.72 1.61
N GLY A 201 4.28 8.45 1.65
CA GLY A 201 4.14 7.63 0.45
C GLY A 201 2.98 8.06 -0.43
N GLU A 202 1.79 8.34 0.15
CA GLU A 202 0.66 8.90 -0.59
C GLU A 202 1.01 10.27 -1.19
N LEU A 203 1.70 11.14 -0.45
CA LEU A 203 2.17 12.44 -0.92
C LEU A 203 3.18 12.31 -2.07
N TRP A 204 4.16 11.42 -1.94
CA TRP A 204 5.16 11.19 -2.98
C TRP A 204 4.53 10.71 -4.28
N MET A 205 3.62 9.72 -4.20
CA MET A 205 2.86 9.25 -5.36
C MET A 205 2.06 10.38 -6.01
N ALA A 206 1.31 11.14 -5.21
CA ALA A 206 0.50 12.26 -5.72
C ALA A 206 1.37 13.28 -6.48
N LYS A 207 2.55 13.62 -5.96
CA LYS A 207 3.50 14.53 -6.65
C LYS A 207 4.06 13.95 -7.95
N LYS A 208 4.23 12.62 -8.06
CA LYS A 208 4.65 11.97 -9.31
C LYS A 208 3.52 11.91 -10.34
N LEU A 209 2.28 11.77 -9.89
CA LEU A 209 1.11 11.70 -10.77
C LEU A 209 0.68 13.09 -11.23
N TYR A 210 0.72 14.07 -10.33
CA TYR A 210 0.20 15.45 -10.51
C TYR A 210 1.23 16.50 -10.08
N PRO A 211 2.36 16.66 -10.78
CA PRO A 211 3.46 17.54 -10.35
C PRO A 211 3.07 19.01 -10.25
N GLN A 212 1.95 19.41 -10.86
CA GLN A 212 1.45 20.79 -10.89
C GLN A 212 0.42 21.12 -9.77
N ARG A 213 0.09 20.15 -8.90
CA ARG A 213 -0.90 20.31 -7.82
C ARG A 213 -0.28 20.41 -6.43
#